data_31afc190cdec48277740cc1da6e88f9d
#
_entry.id   31afc190cdec48277740cc1da6e88f9d
#
_cell.length_a   1.000
_cell.length_b   1.000
_cell.length_c   1.000
_cell.angle_alpha   90.00
_cell.angle_beta   90.00
_cell.angle_gamma   90.00
#
_symmetry.space_group_name_H-M   'P 1'
#
loop_
_entity.id
_entity.type
_entity.pdbx_description
1 polymer ?
#
loop_
_entity_poly.entity_id
_entity_poly.type
_entity_poly.pdbx_seq_one_letter_code
_entity_poly.pdbx_strand_id
1 'polypeptide(L)'
;XXXXXXXXXLXVVAATPTSLLISWDAPAVTVRYYRITYGETGGNSPVQEFTVPGSKSTATISGLKPGVDYTITVYAXXXXXXXXSXPISINYRT
;
A
#
# COMPACT_ATOMS: atom_id res chain seq x y z
N UNK A 1 18.40 -7.07 -7.16
CA UNK A 1 17.80 -7.16 -7.49
C UNK A 1 17.06 -6.63 -7.49
N UNK A 2 17.03 -6.00 -7.12
CA UNK A 2 16.31 -5.77 -7.07
C UNK A 2 15.40 -5.20 -7.27
N UNK A 3 15.41 -4.86 -7.89
CA UNK A 3 14.53 -4.33 -8.03
C UNK A 3 13.38 -4.70 -8.52
N UNK A 4 13.41 -5.36 -8.13
CA UNK A 4 12.55 -5.74 -8.57
C UNK A 4 11.24 -5.46 -8.76
N UNK A 5 10.93 -5.67 -8.49
CA UNK A 5 9.76 -5.66 -8.78
C UNK A 5 8.97 -4.66 -8.03
N UNK A 6 8.78 -4.06 -8.55
CA UNK A 6 7.92 -3.13 -8.02
C UNK A 6 6.59 -3.72 -7.98
N UNK A 7 5.93 -3.45 -7.20
CA UNK A 7 4.61 -3.78 -7.19
C UNK A 7 4.02 -2.95 -8.22
N UNK A 8 3.56 -3.33 -8.87
CA UNK A 8 3.02 -2.65 -9.97
C UNK A 8 1.60 -2.39 -9.76
N UNK A 9 1.20 -1.59 -10.22
CA UNK A 9 -0.09 -1.17 -10.21
C UNK A 9 -0.74 -1.23 -8.86
N LEU A 10 -0.92 -0.10 -8.52
CA LEU A 10 -1.67 0.02 -7.27
C LEU A 10 -2.95 0.81 -7.52
N UNK A 11 -3.85 0.12 -7.29
CA UNK A 11 -5.06 0.74 -7.61
C UNK A 11 -6.04 0.66 -6.49
N VAL A 12 -7.07 1.54 -6.62
CA VAL A 12 -8.23 1.43 -5.71
C VAL A 12 -9.35 0.68 -6.42
N VAL A 13 -9.67 -0.47 -5.88
CA VAL A 13 -10.67 -1.35 -6.53
C VAL A 13 -12.08 -0.98 -6.09
N ALA A 14 -12.21 -0.55 -4.86
CA ALA A 14 -13.51 -0.15 -4.34
C ALA A 14 -13.29 0.93 -3.29
N ALA A 15 -14.23 1.84 -3.20
CA ALA A 15 -14.08 2.96 -2.28
C ALA A 15 -15.41 3.32 -1.66
N THR A 16 -15.36 3.65 -0.40
CA THR A 16 -16.48 4.25 0.32
C THR A 16 -15.94 5.52 0.96
N PRO A 17 -16.84 6.38 1.49
CA PRO A 17 -16.32 7.61 2.09
C PRO A 17 -15.39 7.40 3.28
N THR A 18 -15.43 6.23 3.91
CA THR A 18 -14.59 6.00 5.09
C THR A 18 -13.65 4.81 4.95
N SER A 19 -13.65 4.16 3.79
CA SER A 19 -12.75 3.02 3.61
C SER A 19 -12.37 2.86 2.16
N LEU A 20 -11.26 2.17 1.94
CA LEU A 20 -10.76 1.91 0.60
C LEU A 20 -10.31 0.45 0.54
N LEU A 21 -10.57 -0.17 -0.60
CA LEU A 21 -10.01 -1.47 -0.92
C LEU A 21 -8.97 -1.27 -2.00
N ILE A 22 -7.74 -1.51 -1.69
CA ILE A 22 -6.65 -1.34 -2.64
C ILE A 22 -6.14 -2.69 -3.09
N SER A 23 -5.59 -2.69 -4.29
CA SER A 23 -5.05 -3.90 -4.90
C SER A 23 -3.78 -3.54 -5.63
N TRP A 24 -2.85 -4.47 -5.64
CA TRP A 24 -1.57 -4.27 -6.35
C TRP A 24 -1.18 -5.58 -7.01
N ASP A 25 -0.32 -5.47 -8.01
CA ASP A 25 0.23 -6.64 -8.65
C ASP A 25 1.45 -7.11 -7.87
N ALA A 26 1.48 -8.39 -7.55
CA ALA A 26 2.61 -8.95 -6.83
C ALA A 26 3.85 -8.90 -7.71
N PRO A 27 5.01 -8.57 -7.11
CA PRO A 27 6.23 -8.62 -7.90
C PRO A 27 6.59 -10.07 -8.24
N ALA A 28 7.52 -10.21 -9.18
CA ALA A 28 7.90 -11.52 -9.66
C ALA A 28 8.77 -12.29 -8.67
N VAL A 29 9.14 -11.68 -7.57
CA VAL A 29 9.97 -12.32 -6.55
C VAL A 29 9.11 -12.72 -5.35
N THR A 30 9.63 -13.62 -4.55
CA THR A 30 8.91 -14.05 -3.36
C THR A 30 8.88 -12.93 -2.32
N VAL A 31 7.69 -12.61 -1.86
CA VAL A 31 7.48 -11.56 -0.88
C VAL A 31 7.03 -12.19 0.43
N ARG A 32 7.67 -11.81 1.52
CA ARG A 32 7.31 -12.33 2.83
C ARG A 32 6.06 -11.63 3.36
N TYR A 33 6.00 -10.31 3.21
CA TYR A 33 4.85 -9.54 3.65
C TYR A 33 4.87 -8.21 2.93
N TYR A 34 3.71 -7.55 2.93
CA TYR A 34 3.58 -6.18 2.43
C TYR A 34 3.30 -5.28 3.61
N ARG A 35 3.91 -4.12 3.59
CA ARG A 35 3.68 -3.10 4.61
C ARG A 35 2.97 -1.94 3.94
N ILE A 36 1.79 -1.62 4.45
CA ILE A 36 0.97 -0.58 3.85
C ILE A 36 0.92 0.60 4.82
N THR A 37 1.25 1.79 4.32
CA THR A 37 1.12 3.00 5.11
C THR A 37 0.12 3.92 4.43
N TYR A 38 -0.62 4.67 5.23
CA TYR A 38 -1.55 5.64 4.69
C TYR A 38 -1.68 6.81 5.65
N GLY A 39 -1.91 7.99 5.08
CA GLY A 39 -2.09 9.19 5.87
C GLY A 39 -2.61 10.30 4.99
N GLU A 40 -3.08 11.37 5.61
CA GLU A 40 -3.60 12.52 4.90
C GLU A 40 -2.48 13.21 4.12
N THR A 41 -2.74 13.48 2.85
CA THR A 41 -1.76 14.15 2.01
C THR A 41 -1.56 15.58 2.52
N GLY A 42 -0.30 15.90 2.82
CA GLY A 42 0.02 17.23 3.30
C GLY A 42 -0.45 17.54 4.71
N GLY A 43 -1.00 16.54 5.41
CA GLY A 43 -1.47 16.75 6.75
C GLY A 43 -0.38 16.58 7.79
N ASN A 44 -0.70 16.98 9.01
CA ASN A 44 0.22 16.84 10.12
C ASN A 44 -0.05 15.59 10.94
N SER A 45 -1.06 14.83 10.57
CA SER A 45 -1.38 13.61 11.30
C SER A 45 -0.34 12.54 11.03
N PRO A 46 -0.01 11.72 12.01
CA PRO A 46 0.91 10.62 11.74
C PRO A 46 0.28 9.61 10.79
N VAL A 47 1.14 9.00 9.98
CA VAL A 47 0.65 7.96 9.07
C VAL A 47 0.36 6.69 9.87
N GLN A 48 -0.64 5.96 9.40
CA GLN A 48 -0.95 4.64 9.94
C GLN A 48 -0.23 3.60 9.10
N GLU A 49 0.04 2.46 9.71
CA GLU A 49 0.64 1.37 8.94
C GLU A 49 0.15 0.02 9.46
N PHE A 50 0.16 -0.95 8.56
CA PHE A 50 -0.15 -2.32 8.91
C PHE A 50 0.49 -3.22 7.86
N THR A 51 0.53 -4.50 8.18
CA THR A 51 1.14 -5.47 7.28
C THR A 51 0.14 -6.52 6.87
N VAL A 52 0.35 -7.09 5.69
CA VAL A 52 -0.42 -8.23 5.22
C VAL A 52 0.57 -9.28 4.72
N PRO A 53 0.17 -10.56 4.74
CA PRO A 53 1.06 -11.60 4.24
C PRO A 53 1.42 -11.41 2.78
N GLY A 54 2.57 -11.94 2.40
CA GLY A 54 3.03 -11.83 1.02
C GLY A 54 2.18 -12.58 0.02
N SER A 55 1.30 -13.46 0.50
CA SER A 55 0.40 -14.18 -0.40
C SER A 55 -0.82 -13.34 -0.78
N LYS A 56 -1.02 -12.19 -0.16
CA LYS A 56 -2.13 -11.32 -0.50
C LYS A 56 -1.68 -10.22 -1.43
N SER A 57 -2.59 -9.76 -2.26
CA SER A 57 -2.33 -8.61 -3.12
C SER A 57 -3.39 -7.53 -2.97
N THR A 58 -4.20 -7.60 -1.93
CA THR A 58 -5.21 -6.59 -1.65
C THR A 58 -5.19 -6.26 -0.17
N ALA A 59 -5.70 -5.08 0.15
CA ALA A 59 -5.81 -4.67 1.54
C ALA A 59 -6.98 -3.71 1.67
N THR A 60 -7.63 -3.77 2.84
CA THR A 60 -8.72 -2.86 3.14
C THR A 60 -8.25 -1.84 4.16
N ILE A 61 -8.42 -0.56 3.84
CA ILE A 61 -8.08 0.54 4.74
C ILE A 61 -9.38 1.15 5.22
N SER A 62 -9.54 1.26 6.52
CA SER A 62 -10.78 1.79 7.08
C SER A 62 -10.47 2.88 8.09
N GLY A 63 -11.53 3.52 8.58
CA GLY A 63 -11.38 4.60 9.53
C GLY A 63 -10.94 5.90 8.91
N LEU A 64 -11.19 6.07 7.62
CA LEU A 64 -10.79 7.27 6.91
C LEU A 64 -11.86 8.36 7.05
N LYS A 65 -11.44 9.60 6.84
CA LYS A 65 -12.35 10.72 6.85
C LYS A 65 -12.88 10.95 5.45
N PRO A 66 -14.17 11.27 5.28
CA PRO A 66 -14.68 11.56 3.93
C PRO A 66 -14.14 12.89 3.42
N GLY A 67 -13.97 12.96 2.11
CA GLY A 67 -13.56 14.17 1.45
C GLY A 67 -12.12 14.58 1.69
N VAL A 68 -11.26 13.64 2.04
CA VAL A 68 -9.86 13.94 2.36
C VAL A 68 -8.95 13.19 1.40
N ASP A 69 -7.89 13.86 0.96
CA ASP A 69 -6.86 13.22 0.16
C ASP A 69 -5.95 12.40 1.04
N TYR A 70 -5.74 11.15 0.64
CA TYR A 70 -4.84 10.25 1.35
C TYR A 70 -3.73 9.80 0.43
N THR A 71 -2.55 9.66 1.00
CA THR A 71 -1.42 9.04 0.31
C THR A 71 -1.24 7.64 0.88
N ILE A 72 -1.30 6.65 0.00
CA ILE A 72 -1.22 5.25 0.38
C ILE A 72 0.02 4.68 -0.27
N THR A 73 0.87 4.06 0.53
CA THR A 73 2.13 3.50 0.03
C THR A 73 2.21 2.03 0.43
N VAL A 74 2.59 1.19 -0.51
CA VAL A 74 2.77 -0.24 -0.28
C VAL A 74 4.26 -0.56 -0.46
N TYR A 75 4.83 -1.20 0.56
CA TYR A 75 6.21 -1.70 0.53
C TYR A 75 6.17 -3.21 0.49
N ALA A 76 7.02 -3.80 -0.31
CA ALA A 76 7.17 -5.27 -0.32
C ALA A 76 8.48 -5.62 0.39
N UNK A 77 8.35 -6.30 1.23
CA UNK A 77 9.54 -6.73 1.94
C UNK A 77 9.77 -8.11 1.45
N UNK A 78 10.78 -8.19 0.81
CA UNK A 78 11.14 -9.43 0.17
C UNK A 78 11.79 -10.33 1.14
N UNK A 79 11.82 -11.38 0.67
CA UNK A 79 12.30 -12.39 1.55
C UNK A 79 13.77 -12.61 1.53
N UNK A 80 14.24 -12.37 0.70
CA UNK A 80 15.59 -12.69 0.50
C UNK A 80 16.47 -11.52 0.90
N UNK A 81 16.44 -10.92 0.80
CA UNK A 81 17.22 -9.78 1.02
C UNK A 81 16.36 -8.68 1.59
N UNK A 82 16.64 -8.33 2.28
CA UNK A 82 15.98 -7.25 2.81
C UNK A 82 15.82 -6.17 1.86
N UNK A 83 15.70 -6.41 0.98
CA UNK A 83 15.53 -5.43 0.06
C UNK A 83 14.11 -5.09 0.02
N UNK A 84 13.98 -4.15 -0.04
CA UNK A 84 12.72 -3.65 -0.25
C UNK A 84 12.68 -3.27 -1.67
N SER A 85 11.62 -3.51 -2.10
CA SER A 85 11.43 -2.98 -3.44
C SER A 85 10.91 -1.55 -3.35
N UNK A 86 11.08 -0.99 -4.14
CA UNK A 86 10.61 0.29 -4.26
C UNK A 86 9.23 0.30 -3.86
N PRO A 87 8.94 1.24 -3.20
CA PRO A 87 7.53 1.31 -2.83
C PRO A 87 6.69 1.94 -3.92
N ILE A 88 5.43 1.57 -3.92
CA ILE A 88 4.48 2.15 -4.86
C ILE A 88 3.45 2.93 -4.06
N SER A 89 3.11 4.11 -4.53
CA SER A 89 2.17 4.94 -3.78
C SER A 89 1.18 5.60 -4.73
N ILE A 90 0.03 5.90 -4.17
CA ILE A 90 -1.02 6.63 -4.89
C ILE A 90 -1.67 7.64 -3.94
N ASN A 91 -2.29 8.61 -4.53
CA ASN A 91 -3.15 9.55 -3.80
C ASN A 91 -4.60 9.29 -4.16
N TYR A 92 -5.45 9.34 -3.15
CA TYR A 92 -6.87 9.11 -3.41
C TYR A 92 -7.69 9.97 -2.44
N ARG A 93 -8.72 10.59 -2.99
CA ARG A 93 -9.63 11.41 -2.19
C ARG A 93 -10.89 10.59 -1.89
N THR A 94 -11.21 10.49 -0.61
CA THR A 94 -12.39 9.76 -0.17
C THR A 94 -13.71 10.59 -0.33
#